data_47bf20499da14eec31198311cb38f5a5
#
_entry.id   47bf20499da14eec31198311cb38f5a5
#
_cell.length_a   1.000
_cell.length_b   1.000
_cell.length_c   1.000
_cell.angle_alpha   90.00
_cell.angle_beta   90.00
_cell.angle_gamma   90.00
#
_symmetry.space_group_name_H-M   'P 1'
#
loop_
_entity.id
_entity.type
_entity.pdbx_description
1 polymer ?
#
loop_
_entity_poly.entity_id
_entity_poly.type
_entity_poly.pdbx_seq_one_letter_code
_entity_poly.pdbx_strand_id
1 'polypeptide(L)'
;MLNGIFSVEKNTGMLKNNFLITTTILFFSLIAHAQKDAKFSEQMKQEMCNKVKAAAQHAWQGYKQYAWGADDLKPLTKEPKLWYKKSMLMTPIDAFDTFTLLGLTDEAKEAKELILTKLDFNIDNDVQVFEITIRLLAGLITAYELDGNKKFLTLAVDLGNRLMPAFNSPTGMPYRYVHLQTGKTRDGINNPAEIGTLMMEFGKLSKLTGNNKYYNAAKKAIMLVYKKRSQLDLVGEQIDVKTGKWVNSRSHIGAYIDSYYEYLYKSWLLFGDKDFKTAFDTHNKAIKKHLITKTGKGWFMHQVDMNTGKIIGTTYGALEAFYAGLCAFAGDVETGRQIQEANYYMWTRFNIEPEEFNFIADTITSAYYILRPENLESCFYMYRLTGQLKYLWQGKVMVESIIDHCKNDVGFASLKNVQTLEKTNSMESFFFGETLKYAYLIFAPEATLDFKKVVLTTEAHPFKIEKK
;
A
#
# COMPACT_ATOMS: atom_id res chain seq x y z
N MET A 1 -1.46 -22.79 85.13
CA MET A 1 -0.30 -23.63 84.78
C MET A 1 -0.21 -23.71 83.27
N LEU A 2 0.99 -23.47 82.77
CA LEU A 2 1.50 -23.77 81.42
C LEU A 2 1.05 -22.89 80.26
N ASN A 3 1.82 -21.88 80.00
CA ASN A 3 2.70 -21.51 78.89
C ASN A 3 2.39 -22.14 77.48
N GLY A 4 2.06 -21.31 76.54
CA GLY A 4 2.11 -21.56 75.11
C GLY A 4 2.80 -20.43 74.40
N ILE A 5 3.99 -20.69 73.87
CA ILE A 5 4.89 -19.79 73.16
C ILE A 5 4.34 -19.54 71.76
N PHE A 6 4.08 -18.30 71.37
CA PHE A 6 3.83 -17.93 69.97
C PHE A 6 5.16 -17.56 69.29
N SER A 7 5.57 -18.34 68.29
CA SER A 7 6.65 -18.02 67.38
C SER A 7 6.14 -17.06 66.26
N VAL A 8 6.76 -15.92 66.16
CA VAL A 8 6.54 -14.96 65.04
C VAL A 8 7.43 -15.36 63.90
N GLU A 9 6.90 -16.01 62.86
CA GLU A 9 7.59 -16.13 61.58
C GLU A 9 7.53 -14.83 60.79
N LYS A 10 8.70 -14.28 60.53
CA LYS A 10 8.89 -13.08 59.74
C LYS A 10 8.60 -13.35 58.25
N ASN A 11 7.58 -12.74 57.74
CA ASN A 11 7.19 -12.73 56.30
C ASN A 11 8.11 -11.80 55.50
N THR A 12 9.32 -12.26 55.12
CA THR A 12 10.31 -11.50 54.35
C THR A 12 10.26 -11.71 52.85
N GLY A 13 9.30 -12.52 52.36
CA GLY A 13 9.16 -12.89 50.92
C GLY A 13 8.42 -11.87 50.05
N MET A 14 7.47 -11.10 50.61
CA MET A 14 6.61 -10.21 49.80
C MET A 14 7.26 -8.88 49.39
N LEU A 15 8.23 -8.40 50.17
CA LEU A 15 8.90 -7.12 49.86
C LEU A 15 9.95 -7.21 48.73
N LYS A 16 10.57 -8.37 48.54
CA LYS A 16 11.59 -8.54 47.47
C LYS A 16 10.98 -8.63 46.08
N ASN A 17 9.80 -9.25 45.90
CA ASN A 17 9.16 -9.36 44.60
C ASN A 17 8.59 -8.03 44.10
N ASN A 18 8.04 -7.19 44.99
CA ASN A 18 7.52 -5.88 44.60
C ASN A 18 8.64 -4.90 44.22
N PHE A 19 9.83 -5.03 44.79
CA PHE A 19 10.97 -4.17 44.44
C PHE A 19 11.56 -4.54 43.07
N LEU A 20 11.59 -5.83 42.71
CA LEU A 20 12.05 -6.28 41.38
C LEU A 20 11.09 -5.86 40.27
N ILE A 21 9.78 -5.98 40.48
CA ILE A 21 8.75 -5.61 39.49
C ILE A 21 8.72 -4.10 39.27
N THR A 22 8.88 -3.31 40.33
CA THR A 22 8.90 -1.84 40.23
C THR A 22 10.17 -1.35 39.54
N THR A 23 11.31 -1.99 39.78
CA THR A 23 12.59 -1.64 39.12
C THR A 23 12.58 -2.03 37.62
N THR A 24 11.96 -3.15 37.28
CA THR A 24 11.83 -3.56 35.88
C THR A 24 10.90 -2.65 35.09
N ILE A 25 9.77 -2.22 35.68
CA ILE A 25 8.83 -1.28 35.04
C ILE A 25 9.45 0.11 34.87
N LEU A 26 10.23 0.59 35.87
CA LEU A 26 10.99 1.85 35.76
C LEU A 26 12.09 1.77 34.69
N PHE A 27 12.77 0.63 34.55
CA PHE A 27 13.80 0.44 33.52
C PHE A 27 13.19 0.42 32.12
N PHE A 28 12.06 -0.25 31.92
CA PHE A 28 11.33 -0.23 30.64
C PHE A 28 10.75 1.17 30.33
N SER A 29 10.26 1.90 31.31
CA SER A 29 9.77 3.27 31.10
C SER A 29 10.91 4.27 30.82
N LEU A 30 12.09 4.09 31.42
CA LEU A 30 13.29 4.86 31.10
C LEU A 30 13.86 4.57 29.72
N ILE A 31 13.84 3.30 29.27
CA ILE A 31 14.25 2.94 27.91
C ILE A 31 13.25 3.49 26.88
N ALA A 32 11.95 3.44 27.15
CA ALA A 32 10.92 4.01 26.28
C ALA A 32 10.97 5.55 26.22
N HIS A 33 11.37 6.23 27.30
CA HIS A 33 11.61 7.68 27.30
C HIS A 33 12.95 8.06 26.66
N ALA A 34 14.00 7.27 26.85
CA ALA A 34 15.31 7.49 26.21
C ALA A 34 15.24 7.30 24.67
N GLN A 35 14.34 6.45 24.17
CA GLN A 35 14.09 6.33 22.74
C GLN A 35 13.36 7.55 22.14
N LYS A 36 12.61 8.32 22.93
CA LYS A 36 11.92 9.52 22.46
C LYS A 36 12.86 10.66 22.07
N ASP A 37 14.06 10.70 22.64
CA ASP A 37 15.09 11.73 22.41
C ASP A 37 16.33 11.21 21.66
N ALA A 38 16.36 9.93 21.28
CA ALA A 38 17.49 9.38 20.54
C ALA A 38 17.54 9.97 19.12
N LYS A 39 18.60 10.72 18.84
CA LYS A 39 18.85 11.36 17.55
C LYS A 39 19.04 10.28 16.48
N PHE A 40 18.17 10.21 15.48
CA PHE A 40 18.39 9.34 14.31
C PHE A 40 19.46 9.99 13.43
N SER A 41 20.68 9.44 13.41
CA SER A 41 21.82 10.06 12.72
C SER A 41 21.76 9.87 11.20
N GLU A 42 22.46 10.71 10.44
CA GLU A 42 22.62 10.52 9.00
C GLU A 42 23.33 9.21 8.66
N GLN A 43 24.25 8.76 9.53
CA GLN A 43 24.89 7.45 9.38
C GLN A 43 23.84 6.33 9.49
N MET A 44 22.91 6.38 10.45
CA MET A 44 21.83 5.40 10.58
C MET A 44 20.90 5.40 9.36
N LYS A 45 20.59 6.58 8.80
CA LYS A 45 19.81 6.65 7.55
C LYS A 45 20.54 5.96 6.41
N GLN A 46 21.85 6.23 6.26
CA GLN A 46 22.65 5.60 5.21
C GLN A 46 22.76 4.08 5.40
N GLU A 47 22.91 3.60 6.63
CA GLU A 47 22.91 2.17 6.96
C GLU A 47 21.56 1.52 6.57
N MET A 48 20.44 2.17 6.85
CA MET A 48 19.12 1.66 6.43
C MET A 48 18.96 1.68 4.91
N CYS A 49 19.38 2.74 4.23
CA CYS A 49 19.40 2.77 2.76
C CYS A 49 20.20 1.61 2.17
N ASN A 50 21.39 1.35 2.70
CA ASN A 50 22.25 0.24 2.25
C ASN A 50 21.61 -1.13 2.52
N LYS A 51 20.93 -1.29 3.67
CA LYS A 51 20.20 -2.51 4.05
C LYS A 51 19.07 -2.80 3.06
N VAL A 52 18.29 -1.76 2.67
CA VAL A 52 17.20 -1.91 1.68
C VAL A 52 17.76 -2.19 0.28
N LYS A 53 18.85 -1.52 -0.14
CA LYS A 53 19.51 -1.83 -1.42
C LYS A 53 19.96 -3.29 -1.48
N ALA A 54 20.62 -3.77 -0.42
CA ALA A 54 21.05 -5.17 -0.34
C ALA A 54 19.86 -6.15 -0.38
N ALA A 55 18.73 -5.81 0.25
CA ALA A 55 17.50 -6.60 0.18
C ALA A 55 16.92 -6.63 -1.25
N ALA A 56 16.88 -5.49 -1.94
CA ALA A 56 16.45 -5.39 -3.33
C ALA A 56 17.33 -6.23 -4.27
N GLN A 57 18.65 -6.11 -4.13
CA GLN A 57 19.61 -6.89 -4.93
C GLN A 57 19.47 -8.39 -4.67
N HIS A 58 19.32 -8.80 -3.40
CA HIS A 58 19.11 -10.19 -3.05
C HIS A 58 17.85 -10.78 -3.70
N ALA A 59 16.71 -10.06 -3.59
CA ALA A 59 15.46 -10.48 -4.20
C ALA A 59 15.54 -10.54 -5.73
N TRP A 60 16.22 -9.54 -6.34
CA TRP A 60 16.41 -9.49 -7.79
C TRP A 60 17.29 -10.61 -8.32
N GLN A 61 18.36 -10.96 -7.62
CA GLN A 61 19.21 -12.10 -7.99
C GLN A 61 18.44 -13.42 -7.97
N GLY A 62 17.58 -13.63 -6.97
CA GLY A 62 16.70 -14.80 -6.95
C GLY A 62 15.70 -14.81 -8.10
N TYR A 63 15.06 -13.67 -8.39
CA TYR A 63 14.18 -13.54 -9.56
C TYR A 63 14.95 -13.84 -10.87
N LYS A 64 16.14 -13.29 -11.04
CA LYS A 64 16.97 -13.55 -12.23
C LYS A 64 17.30 -15.03 -12.38
N GLN A 65 17.64 -15.69 -11.30
CA GLN A 65 18.09 -17.08 -11.34
C GLN A 65 16.95 -18.06 -11.60
N TYR A 66 15.73 -17.79 -11.08
CA TYR A 66 14.67 -18.79 -11.03
C TYR A 66 13.37 -18.38 -11.73
N ALA A 67 13.19 -17.11 -12.04
CA ALA A 67 11.95 -16.59 -12.61
C ALA A 67 12.17 -15.55 -13.73
N TRP A 68 13.35 -15.52 -14.36
CA TRP A 68 13.67 -14.51 -15.37
C TRP A 68 12.67 -14.46 -16.53
N GLY A 69 12.00 -13.34 -16.64
CA GLY A 69 10.96 -13.13 -17.68
C GLY A 69 9.58 -13.68 -17.33
N ALA A 70 9.38 -14.17 -16.10
CA ALA A 70 8.05 -14.47 -15.55
C ALA A 70 7.44 -13.25 -14.84
N ASP A 71 6.20 -13.37 -14.36
CA ASP A 71 5.54 -12.29 -13.64
C ASP A 71 6.07 -12.20 -12.20
N ASP A 72 6.17 -13.32 -11.46
CA ASP A 72 6.65 -13.39 -10.10
C ASP A 72 7.60 -14.58 -9.86
N LEU A 73 8.29 -14.54 -8.72
CA LEU A 73 9.08 -15.66 -8.18
C LEU A 73 8.29 -16.39 -7.09
N LYS A 74 8.29 -17.74 -7.16
CA LYS A 74 7.93 -18.61 -6.05
C LYS A 74 9.19 -18.93 -5.22
N PRO A 75 9.44 -18.23 -4.12
CA PRO A 75 10.76 -18.22 -3.49
C PRO A 75 11.09 -19.50 -2.70
N LEU A 76 10.09 -20.31 -2.33
CA LEU A 76 10.34 -21.57 -1.59
C LEU A 76 10.65 -22.74 -2.52
N THR A 77 9.95 -22.81 -3.67
CA THR A 77 10.19 -23.89 -4.66
C THR A 77 11.19 -23.50 -5.74
N LYS A 78 11.61 -22.21 -5.78
CA LYS A 78 12.54 -21.68 -6.79
C LYS A 78 11.99 -21.82 -8.21
N GLU A 79 10.73 -21.45 -8.40
CA GLU A 79 10.00 -21.59 -9.65
C GLU A 79 9.41 -20.25 -10.12
N PRO A 80 9.24 -20.07 -11.43
CA PRO A 80 8.48 -18.92 -11.95
C PRO A 80 6.99 -19.03 -11.62
N LYS A 81 6.30 -17.89 -11.50
CA LYS A 81 4.85 -17.78 -11.45
C LYS A 81 4.39 -16.89 -12.60
N LEU A 82 3.38 -17.33 -13.33
CA LEU A 82 2.68 -16.53 -14.32
C LEU A 82 1.28 -16.21 -13.80
N TRP A 83 0.84 -14.96 -14.00
CA TRP A 83 -0.50 -14.54 -13.65
C TRP A 83 -1.52 -15.00 -14.70
N TYR A 84 -1.07 -15.07 -15.96
CA TYR A 84 -1.88 -15.40 -17.12
C TYR A 84 -1.18 -16.47 -17.98
N LYS A 85 -1.74 -16.81 -19.14
CA LYS A 85 -1.16 -17.80 -20.07
C LYS A 85 0.27 -17.46 -20.54
N LYS A 86 0.59 -16.17 -20.59
CA LYS A 86 1.90 -15.62 -20.95
C LYS A 86 2.29 -14.54 -19.94
N SER A 87 3.56 -14.46 -19.62
CA SER A 87 4.07 -13.39 -18.76
C SER A 87 3.83 -12.02 -19.36
N MET A 88 3.47 -11.08 -18.52
CA MET A 88 3.41 -9.65 -18.80
C MET A 88 4.52 -8.87 -18.08
N LEU A 89 5.51 -9.58 -17.53
CA LEU A 89 6.68 -9.01 -16.88
C LEU A 89 6.34 -8.08 -15.70
N MET A 90 5.41 -8.51 -14.81
CA MET A 90 4.97 -7.73 -13.65
C MET A 90 6.15 -7.24 -12.82
N THR A 91 6.98 -8.17 -12.31
CA THR A 91 8.14 -7.83 -11.48
C THR A 91 9.14 -6.89 -12.15
N PRO A 92 9.59 -7.08 -13.41
CA PRO A 92 10.49 -6.13 -14.06
C PRO A 92 9.91 -4.72 -14.22
N ILE A 93 8.60 -4.60 -14.48
CA ILE A 93 7.95 -3.30 -14.66
C ILE A 93 7.80 -2.60 -13.31
N ASP A 94 7.32 -3.28 -12.27
CA ASP A 94 7.18 -2.74 -10.92
C ASP A 94 8.55 -2.36 -10.30
N ALA A 95 9.61 -3.12 -10.63
CA ALA A 95 10.95 -2.90 -10.08
C ALA A 95 11.73 -1.77 -10.75
N PHE A 96 11.44 -1.43 -12.01
CA PHE A 96 12.29 -0.54 -12.82
C PHE A 96 12.50 0.83 -12.19
N ASP A 97 11.43 1.50 -11.79
CA ASP A 97 11.52 2.84 -11.20
C ASP A 97 12.08 2.78 -9.77
N THR A 98 11.82 1.71 -9.03
CA THR A 98 12.43 1.45 -7.72
C THR A 98 13.94 1.35 -7.83
N PHE A 99 14.48 0.54 -8.75
CA PHE A 99 15.92 0.45 -8.98
C PHE A 99 16.53 1.79 -9.39
N THR A 100 15.82 2.55 -10.22
CA THR A 100 16.23 3.89 -10.62
C THR A 100 16.34 4.82 -9.40
N LEU A 101 15.34 4.84 -8.52
CA LEU A 101 15.34 5.67 -7.30
C LEU A 101 16.40 5.22 -6.30
N LEU A 102 16.63 3.91 -6.17
CA LEU A 102 17.66 3.35 -5.30
C LEU A 102 19.09 3.55 -5.85
N GLY A 103 19.24 3.97 -7.11
CA GLY A 103 20.54 4.07 -7.78
C GLY A 103 21.16 2.70 -8.09
N LEU A 104 20.35 1.66 -8.25
CA LEU A 104 20.72 0.31 -8.68
C LEU A 104 20.69 0.25 -10.22
N THR A 105 21.71 0.84 -10.84
CA THR A 105 21.73 1.12 -12.29
C THR A 105 21.81 -0.11 -13.16
N ASP A 106 22.49 -1.16 -12.70
CA ASP A 106 22.62 -2.41 -13.44
C ASP A 106 21.30 -3.19 -13.43
N GLU A 107 20.64 -3.27 -12.28
CA GLU A 107 19.34 -3.89 -12.11
C GLU A 107 18.24 -3.15 -12.92
N ALA A 108 18.26 -1.82 -12.91
CA ALA A 108 17.37 -1.00 -13.74
C ALA A 108 17.59 -1.23 -15.24
N LYS A 109 18.86 -1.36 -15.67
CA LYS A 109 19.20 -1.67 -17.06
C LYS A 109 18.71 -3.04 -17.49
N GLU A 110 18.92 -4.06 -16.66
CA GLU A 110 18.45 -5.43 -16.89
C GLU A 110 16.92 -5.49 -17.03
N ALA A 111 16.18 -4.85 -16.09
CA ALA A 111 14.73 -4.75 -16.16
C ALA A 111 14.27 -4.04 -17.45
N LYS A 112 14.88 -2.90 -17.80
CA LYS A 112 14.61 -2.15 -19.04
C LYS A 112 14.81 -3.01 -20.28
N GLU A 113 15.94 -3.68 -20.40
CA GLU A 113 16.25 -4.52 -21.57
C GLU A 113 15.24 -5.65 -21.71
N LEU A 114 14.84 -6.29 -20.62
CA LEU A 114 13.83 -7.34 -20.62
C LEU A 114 12.47 -6.80 -21.07
N ILE A 115 12.01 -5.69 -20.52
CA ILE A 115 10.75 -5.03 -20.89
C ILE A 115 10.75 -4.69 -22.39
N LEU A 116 11.78 -3.98 -22.84
CA LEU A 116 11.85 -3.50 -24.23
C LEU A 116 12.00 -4.62 -25.26
N THR A 117 12.49 -5.79 -24.88
CA THR A 117 12.71 -6.92 -25.82
C THR A 117 11.63 -7.97 -25.80
N LYS A 118 10.92 -8.16 -24.69
CA LYS A 118 10.02 -9.30 -24.48
C LYS A 118 8.56 -8.95 -24.26
N LEU A 119 8.25 -7.71 -23.80
CA LEU A 119 6.88 -7.33 -23.46
C LEU A 119 6.02 -7.21 -24.72
N ASP A 120 4.87 -7.90 -24.70
CA ASP A 120 3.86 -7.87 -25.73
C ASP A 120 2.48 -8.13 -25.11
N PHE A 121 1.50 -7.30 -25.44
CA PHE A 121 0.12 -7.40 -24.93
C PHE A 121 -0.86 -8.10 -25.89
N ASN A 122 -0.38 -8.63 -26.99
CA ASN A 122 -1.21 -9.45 -27.87
C ASN A 122 -1.39 -10.86 -27.31
N ILE A 123 -2.13 -10.95 -26.22
CA ILE A 123 -2.32 -12.18 -25.43
C ILE A 123 -3.79 -12.59 -25.46
N ASP A 124 -4.04 -13.85 -25.82
CA ASP A 124 -5.37 -14.49 -25.79
C ASP A 124 -5.76 -14.82 -24.34
N ASN A 125 -6.09 -13.77 -23.57
CA ASN A 125 -6.45 -13.90 -22.15
C ASN A 125 -7.32 -12.74 -21.66
N ASP A 126 -8.21 -13.05 -20.71
CA ASP A 126 -8.88 -12.04 -19.89
C ASP A 126 -7.91 -11.53 -18.83
N VAL A 127 -7.86 -10.22 -18.64
CA VAL A 127 -7.07 -9.59 -17.59
C VAL A 127 -7.95 -8.77 -16.68
N GLN A 128 -7.57 -8.67 -15.41
CA GLN A 128 -8.21 -7.77 -14.46
C GLN A 128 -7.76 -6.32 -14.75
N VAL A 129 -8.72 -5.46 -15.08
CA VAL A 129 -8.45 -4.09 -15.55
C VAL A 129 -7.67 -3.29 -14.50
N PHE A 130 -8.05 -3.40 -13.24
CA PHE A 130 -7.41 -2.70 -12.12
C PHE A 130 -5.94 -3.09 -11.99
N GLU A 131 -5.63 -4.38 -11.76
CA GLU A 131 -4.26 -4.85 -11.53
C GLU A 131 -3.31 -4.50 -12.69
N ILE A 132 -3.79 -4.68 -13.92
CA ILE A 132 -2.99 -4.37 -15.11
C ILE A 132 -2.77 -2.87 -15.28
N THR A 133 -3.72 -2.04 -14.85
CA THR A 133 -3.58 -0.58 -14.92
C THR A 133 -2.58 -0.07 -13.89
N ILE A 134 -2.71 -0.44 -12.63
CA ILE A 134 -1.88 0.11 -11.56
C ILE A 134 -0.42 -0.33 -11.63
N ARG A 135 -0.16 -1.56 -12.11
CA ARG A 135 1.20 -2.12 -12.26
C ARG A 135 1.80 -1.77 -13.62
N LEU A 136 1.19 -2.29 -14.70
CA LEU A 136 1.84 -2.25 -16.01
C LEU A 136 1.67 -0.90 -16.70
N LEU A 137 0.45 -0.34 -16.74
CA LEU A 137 0.24 0.95 -17.38
C LEU A 137 0.98 2.06 -16.63
N ALA A 138 0.87 2.10 -15.30
CA ALA A 138 1.58 3.07 -14.48
C ALA A 138 3.11 2.92 -14.59
N GLY A 139 3.63 1.69 -14.44
CA GLY A 139 5.06 1.42 -14.54
C GLY A 139 5.65 1.80 -15.91
N LEU A 140 4.94 1.51 -17.02
CA LEU A 140 5.37 1.91 -18.36
C LEU A 140 5.36 3.43 -18.57
N ILE A 141 4.34 4.12 -18.05
CA ILE A 141 4.28 5.60 -18.08
C ILE A 141 5.45 6.18 -17.30
N THR A 142 5.69 5.69 -16.11
CA THR A 142 6.82 6.12 -15.27
C THR A 142 8.17 5.81 -15.91
N ALA A 143 8.34 4.63 -16.49
CA ALA A 143 9.55 4.28 -17.21
C ALA A 143 9.82 5.23 -18.38
N TYR A 144 8.78 5.62 -19.11
CA TYR A 144 8.90 6.66 -20.13
C TYR A 144 9.33 8.01 -19.55
N GLU A 145 8.74 8.44 -18.45
CA GLU A 145 9.05 9.73 -17.83
C GLU A 145 10.47 9.79 -17.22
N LEU A 146 11.01 8.66 -16.77
CA LEU A 146 12.35 8.57 -16.19
C LEU A 146 13.44 8.40 -17.25
N ASP A 147 13.22 7.53 -18.24
CA ASP A 147 14.22 7.12 -19.22
C ASP A 147 14.13 7.88 -20.55
N GLY A 148 12.94 8.36 -20.95
CA GLY A 148 12.69 9.05 -22.23
C GLY A 148 12.54 8.12 -23.44
N ASN A 149 12.71 6.81 -23.31
CA ASN A 149 12.60 5.88 -24.42
C ASN A 149 11.14 5.74 -24.89
N LYS A 150 10.86 6.17 -26.11
CA LYS A 150 9.51 6.20 -26.69
C LYS A 150 8.85 4.82 -26.78
N LYS A 151 9.60 3.72 -26.74
CA LYS A 151 9.02 2.37 -26.79
C LYS A 151 8.19 2.08 -25.53
N PHE A 152 8.55 2.62 -24.36
CA PHE A 152 7.71 2.53 -23.17
C PHE A 152 6.35 3.20 -23.38
N LEU A 153 6.33 4.41 -23.96
CA LEU A 153 5.07 5.09 -24.27
C LEU A 153 4.25 4.32 -25.32
N THR A 154 4.89 3.74 -26.33
CA THR A 154 4.21 2.90 -27.35
C THR A 154 3.53 1.69 -26.69
N LEU A 155 4.21 1.01 -25.77
CA LEU A 155 3.66 -0.09 -25.00
C LEU A 155 2.51 0.35 -24.10
N ALA A 156 2.64 1.49 -23.42
CA ALA A 156 1.58 2.06 -22.59
C ALA A 156 0.33 2.41 -23.40
N VAL A 157 0.49 2.96 -24.61
CA VAL A 157 -0.62 3.28 -25.53
C VAL A 157 -1.30 2.00 -26.03
N ASP A 158 -0.53 0.97 -26.41
CA ASP A 158 -1.09 -0.32 -26.82
C ASP A 158 -1.93 -0.92 -25.69
N LEU A 159 -1.37 -1.01 -24.47
CA LEU A 159 -2.07 -1.52 -23.31
C LEU A 159 -3.33 -0.69 -22.99
N GLY A 160 -3.20 0.63 -22.91
CA GLY A 160 -4.32 1.53 -22.66
C GLY A 160 -5.46 1.35 -23.66
N ASN A 161 -5.16 1.17 -24.96
CA ASN A 161 -6.17 0.90 -25.98
C ASN A 161 -6.87 -0.44 -25.77
N ARG A 162 -6.16 -1.48 -25.37
CA ARG A 162 -6.71 -2.82 -25.09
C ARG A 162 -7.59 -2.86 -23.84
N LEU A 163 -7.33 -1.97 -22.87
CA LEU A 163 -8.13 -1.84 -21.65
C LEU A 163 -9.39 -0.97 -21.84
N MET A 164 -9.40 -0.02 -22.80
CA MET A 164 -10.52 0.90 -23.02
C MET A 164 -11.90 0.22 -23.19
N PRO A 165 -12.04 -0.95 -23.83
CA PRO A 165 -13.34 -1.62 -23.94
C PRO A 165 -14.01 -1.90 -22.58
N ALA A 166 -13.26 -2.01 -21.50
CA ALA A 166 -13.82 -2.21 -20.17
C ALA A 166 -14.83 -1.10 -19.77
N PHE A 167 -14.65 0.13 -20.25
CA PHE A 167 -15.55 1.27 -19.95
C PHE A 167 -16.86 1.26 -20.77
N ASN A 168 -17.07 0.32 -21.68
CA ASN A 168 -18.27 0.23 -22.52
C ASN A 168 -19.49 -0.38 -21.80
N SER A 169 -19.61 -0.17 -20.48
CA SER A 169 -20.83 -0.51 -19.76
C SER A 169 -21.91 0.56 -19.99
N PRO A 170 -23.21 0.27 -19.73
CA PRO A 170 -24.29 1.25 -19.85
C PRO A 170 -24.09 2.53 -19.02
N THR A 171 -23.41 2.42 -17.87
CA THR A 171 -23.10 3.56 -17.01
C THR A 171 -21.81 4.27 -17.39
N GLY A 172 -20.84 3.54 -17.95
CA GLY A 172 -19.47 3.97 -18.20
C GLY A 172 -18.49 3.60 -17.07
N MET A 173 -18.95 2.94 -15.99
CA MET A 173 -18.06 2.31 -15.03
C MET A 173 -17.46 1.04 -15.65
N PRO A 174 -16.15 0.74 -15.45
CA PRO A 174 -15.51 -0.38 -16.11
C PRO A 174 -16.00 -1.73 -15.58
N TYR A 175 -16.11 -2.71 -16.48
CA TYR A 175 -16.14 -4.11 -16.13
C TYR A 175 -14.81 -4.52 -15.48
N ARG A 176 -14.83 -5.52 -14.61
CA ARG A 176 -13.61 -5.98 -13.91
C ARG A 176 -12.57 -6.61 -14.83
N TYR A 177 -13.02 -7.31 -15.89
CA TYR A 177 -12.14 -8.03 -16.80
C TYR A 177 -12.39 -7.62 -18.24
N VAL A 178 -11.30 -7.59 -19.01
CA VAL A 178 -11.29 -7.39 -20.45
C VAL A 178 -10.35 -8.39 -21.12
N HIS A 179 -10.77 -8.93 -22.25
CA HIS A 179 -9.95 -9.80 -23.08
C HIS A 179 -9.04 -8.97 -23.98
N LEU A 180 -7.72 -9.11 -23.84
CA LEU A 180 -6.74 -8.21 -24.47
C LEU A 180 -6.75 -8.24 -26.01
N GLN A 181 -7.11 -9.36 -26.65
CA GLN A 181 -7.20 -9.42 -28.11
C GLN A 181 -8.57 -9.01 -28.65
N THR A 182 -9.65 -9.43 -27.99
CA THR A 182 -11.01 -9.28 -28.55
C THR A 182 -11.78 -8.09 -27.99
N GLY A 183 -11.34 -7.51 -26.86
CA GLY A 183 -12.07 -6.47 -26.14
C GLY A 183 -13.36 -6.95 -25.45
N LYS A 184 -13.65 -8.27 -25.45
CA LYS A 184 -14.79 -8.80 -24.69
C LYS A 184 -14.63 -8.53 -23.20
N THR A 185 -15.72 -8.18 -22.53
CA THR A 185 -15.73 -7.81 -21.11
C THR A 185 -16.58 -8.77 -20.31
N ARG A 186 -16.25 -8.95 -19.03
CA ARG A 186 -17.03 -9.75 -18.06
C ARG A 186 -16.93 -9.19 -16.64
N ASP A 187 -17.78 -9.72 -15.76
CA ASP A 187 -17.91 -9.37 -14.35
C ASP A 187 -18.36 -7.90 -14.16
N GLY A 188 -19.68 -7.73 -14.18
CA GLY A 188 -20.33 -6.42 -14.04
C GLY A 188 -20.54 -5.98 -12.60
N ILE A 189 -20.25 -6.81 -11.59
CA ILE A 189 -20.19 -6.39 -10.19
C ILE A 189 -18.77 -5.95 -9.91
N ASN A 190 -18.59 -4.67 -9.61
CA ASN A 190 -17.28 -4.08 -9.40
C ASN A 190 -17.27 -3.27 -8.09
N ASN A 191 -16.17 -2.63 -7.75
CA ASN A 191 -15.96 -1.92 -6.48
C ASN A 191 -15.34 -0.54 -6.71
N PRO A 192 -15.41 0.39 -5.73
CA PRO A 192 -14.86 1.74 -5.87
C PRO A 192 -13.38 1.79 -6.22
N ALA A 193 -12.54 0.95 -5.59
CA ALA A 193 -11.11 0.91 -5.86
C ALA A 193 -10.83 0.54 -7.33
N GLU A 194 -11.36 -0.59 -7.81
CA GLU A 194 -11.16 -1.03 -9.21
C GLU A 194 -11.78 -0.10 -10.26
N ILE A 195 -12.80 0.68 -9.90
CA ILE A 195 -13.42 1.67 -10.80
C ILE A 195 -12.64 2.99 -10.81
N GLY A 196 -12.24 3.46 -9.63
CA GLY A 196 -11.68 4.80 -9.44
C GLY A 196 -10.18 4.88 -9.64
N THR A 197 -9.48 3.81 -9.28
CA THR A 197 -8.01 3.73 -9.32
C THR A 197 -7.51 3.39 -10.73
N LEU A 198 -8.08 4.04 -11.71
CA LEU A 198 -7.68 4.07 -13.12
C LEU A 198 -7.41 5.51 -13.57
N MET A 199 -7.83 6.47 -12.73
CA MET A 199 -7.88 7.87 -13.14
C MET A 199 -6.50 8.47 -13.39
N MET A 200 -5.53 8.16 -12.57
CA MET A 200 -4.19 8.75 -12.70
C MET A 200 -3.50 8.24 -13.96
N GLU A 201 -3.53 6.94 -14.23
CA GLU A 201 -2.89 6.28 -15.37
C GLU A 201 -3.52 6.69 -16.69
N PHE A 202 -4.83 6.54 -16.81
CA PHE A 202 -5.55 6.95 -18.02
C PHE A 202 -5.50 8.46 -18.24
N GLY A 203 -5.54 9.25 -17.18
CA GLY A 203 -5.38 10.70 -17.25
C GLY A 203 -3.97 11.09 -17.73
N LYS A 204 -2.94 10.44 -17.20
CA LYS A 204 -1.56 10.69 -17.61
C LYS A 204 -1.31 10.23 -19.04
N LEU A 205 -1.86 9.09 -19.43
CA LEU A 205 -1.81 8.63 -20.82
C LEU A 205 -2.47 9.62 -21.78
N SER A 206 -3.61 10.24 -21.38
CA SER A 206 -4.22 11.34 -22.14
C SER A 206 -3.29 12.52 -22.35
N LYS A 207 -2.59 12.92 -21.28
CA LYS A 207 -1.64 14.05 -21.34
C LYS A 207 -0.47 13.75 -22.29
N LEU A 208 0.13 12.57 -22.16
CA LEU A 208 1.29 12.17 -22.95
C LEU A 208 0.97 11.95 -24.46
N THR A 209 -0.28 11.60 -24.78
CA THR A 209 -0.71 11.32 -26.14
C THR A 209 -1.51 12.45 -26.80
N GLY A 210 -1.97 13.43 -26.04
CA GLY A 210 -2.93 14.46 -26.49
C GLY A 210 -4.34 13.92 -26.74
N ASN A 211 -4.65 12.65 -26.40
CA ASN A 211 -5.93 12.03 -26.66
C ASN A 211 -6.81 11.97 -25.41
N ASN A 212 -7.79 12.86 -25.33
CA ASN A 212 -8.65 13.00 -24.16
C ASN A 212 -9.60 11.84 -23.89
N LYS A 213 -9.71 10.83 -24.80
CA LYS A 213 -10.62 9.69 -24.59
C LYS A 213 -10.33 8.94 -23.28
N TYR A 214 -9.06 8.79 -22.92
CA TYR A 214 -8.64 8.07 -21.71
C TYR A 214 -9.05 8.83 -20.44
N TYR A 215 -8.71 10.12 -20.36
CA TYR A 215 -9.09 10.99 -19.24
C TYR A 215 -10.61 11.03 -19.05
N ASN A 216 -11.36 11.23 -20.15
CA ASN A 216 -12.81 11.37 -20.09
C ASN A 216 -13.50 10.09 -19.60
N ALA A 217 -13.03 8.91 -20.03
CA ALA A 217 -13.57 7.62 -19.58
C ALA A 217 -13.31 7.39 -18.09
N ALA A 218 -12.07 7.57 -17.65
CA ALA A 218 -11.68 7.36 -16.25
C ALA A 218 -12.32 8.40 -15.32
N LYS A 219 -12.35 9.69 -15.70
CA LYS A 219 -13.04 10.73 -14.92
C LYS A 219 -14.53 10.44 -14.79
N LYS A 220 -15.20 10.04 -15.87
CA LYS A 220 -16.62 9.66 -15.83
C LYS A 220 -16.85 8.54 -14.83
N ALA A 221 -16.00 7.50 -14.82
CA ALA A 221 -16.13 6.34 -13.97
C ALA A 221 -15.98 6.69 -12.49
N ILE A 222 -14.87 7.32 -12.08
CA ILE A 222 -14.61 7.68 -10.68
C ILE A 222 -15.65 8.67 -10.15
N MET A 223 -16.04 9.68 -10.95
CA MET A 223 -17.03 10.68 -10.55
C MET A 223 -18.45 10.10 -10.49
N LEU A 224 -18.73 9.00 -11.21
CA LEU A 224 -20.00 8.30 -11.06
C LEU A 224 -20.10 7.56 -9.72
N VAL A 225 -19.03 6.96 -9.24
CA VAL A 225 -18.96 6.39 -7.87
C VAL A 225 -19.28 7.49 -6.84
N TYR A 226 -18.65 8.67 -6.96
CA TYR A 226 -18.95 9.82 -6.10
C TYR A 226 -20.44 10.22 -6.15
N LYS A 227 -21.04 10.28 -7.34
CA LYS A 227 -22.47 10.62 -7.51
C LYS A 227 -23.40 9.58 -6.89
N LYS A 228 -22.96 8.34 -6.74
CA LYS A 228 -23.72 7.22 -6.15
C LYS A 228 -23.54 7.08 -4.64
N ARG A 229 -22.76 7.92 -3.97
CA ARG A 229 -22.60 7.91 -2.52
C ARG A 229 -23.94 8.04 -1.79
N SER A 230 -23.99 7.58 -0.56
CA SER A 230 -25.18 7.68 0.29
C SER A 230 -25.42 9.11 0.77
N GLN A 231 -26.52 9.34 1.48
CA GLN A 231 -26.81 10.62 2.16
C GLN A 231 -25.82 10.94 3.28
N LEU A 232 -25.07 9.93 3.76
CA LEU A 232 -23.96 10.10 4.70
C LEU A 232 -22.62 10.39 4.03
N ASP A 233 -22.61 10.61 2.72
CA ASP A 233 -21.43 10.82 1.88
C ASP A 233 -20.43 9.62 1.87
N LEU A 234 -20.91 8.41 2.17
CA LEU A 234 -20.16 7.15 2.14
C LEU A 234 -20.44 6.36 0.86
N VAL A 235 -19.53 5.48 0.48
CA VAL A 235 -19.67 4.51 -0.63
C VAL A 235 -19.70 3.09 -0.09
N GLY A 236 -20.35 2.17 -0.82
CA GLY A 236 -20.37 0.75 -0.50
C GLY A 236 -19.21 -0.02 -1.13
N GLU A 237 -19.10 -1.29 -0.79
CA GLU A 237 -18.04 -2.18 -1.28
C GLU A 237 -18.23 -2.63 -2.74
N GLN A 238 -19.49 -2.86 -3.17
CA GLN A 238 -19.75 -3.42 -4.50
C GLN A 238 -20.92 -2.72 -5.18
N ILE A 239 -20.74 -2.45 -6.48
CA ILE A 239 -21.71 -1.77 -7.32
C ILE A 239 -21.85 -2.51 -8.66
N ASP A 240 -23.08 -2.62 -9.16
CA ASP A 240 -23.34 -3.15 -10.49
C ASP A 240 -23.07 -2.05 -11.54
N VAL A 241 -22.07 -2.25 -12.38
CA VAL A 241 -21.68 -1.29 -13.42
C VAL A 241 -22.71 -1.12 -14.53
N LYS A 242 -23.67 -2.04 -14.68
CA LYS A 242 -24.74 -1.93 -15.69
C LYS A 242 -25.87 -1.00 -15.21
N THR A 243 -26.21 -1.08 -13.94
CA THR A 243 -27.34 -0.34 -13.36
C THR A 243 -26.93 0.84 -12.48
N GLY A 244 -25.71 0.83 -11.97
CA GLY A 244 -25.23 1.79 -10.98
C GLY A 244 -25.88 1.64 -9.61
N LYS A 245 -26.38 0.44 -9.27
CA LYS A 245 -26.95 0.13 -7.96
C LYS A 245 -25.91 -0.54 -7.07
N TRP A 246 -25.85 -0.14 -5.80
CA TRP A 246 -25.04 -0.83 -4.81
C TRP A 246 -25.55 -2.25 -4.57
N VAL A 247 -24.65 -3.20 -4.54
CA VAL A 247 -24.90 -4.63 -4.25
C VAL A 247 -24.51 -4.94 -2.82
N ASN A 248 -23.46 -4.28 -2.30
CA ASN A 248 -23.03 -4.37 -0.92
C ASN A 248 -22.86 -2.96 -0.34
N SER A 249 -23.57 -2.67 0.75
CA SER A 249 -23.60 -1.36 1.41
C SER A 249 -22.56 -1.20 2.53
N ARG A 250 -21.71 -2.21 2.78
CA ARG A 250 -20.59 -2.10 3.73
C ARG A 250 -19.64 -1.00 3.29
N SER A 251 -19.30 -0.11 4.21
CA SER A 251 -18.41 1.04 3.97
C SER A 251 -17.26 1.05 4.96
N HIS A 252 -16.07 1.26 4.47
CA HIS A 252 -14.79 1.32 5.20
C HIS A 252 -13.71 1.98 4.33
N ILE A 253 -12.44 1.87 4.72
CA ILE A 253 -11.29 2.42 3.95
C ILE A 253 -10.31 1.34 3.50
N GLY A 254 -10.58 0.06 3.70
CA GLY A 254 -9.75 -1.07 3.28
C GLY A 254 -10.14 -1.61 1.90
N ALA A 255 -9.81 -2.87 1.66
CA ALA A 255 -9.99 -3.57 0.38
C ALA A 255 -11.33 -3.27 -0.30
N TYR A 256 -11.34 -3.17 -1.63
CA TYR A 256 -12.45 -2.74 -2.49
C TYR A 256 -12.77 -1.25 -2.50
N ILE A 257 -12.33 -0.45 -1.50
CA ILE A 257 -12.66 0.99 -1.46
C ILE A 257 -11.40 1.87 -1.38
N ASP A 258 -10.35 1.43 -0.73
CA ASP A 258 -9.12 2.09 -0.33
C ASP A 258 -8.60 3.17 -1.30
N SER A 259 -7.99 2.75 -2.37
CA SER A 259 -7.34 3.61 -3.38
C SER A 259 -8.31 4.51 -4.16
N TYR A 260 -9.63 4.27 -4.10
CA TYR A 260 -10.62 5.22 -4.60
C TYR A 260 -10.51 6.59 -3.92
N TYR A 261 -10.39 6.62 -2.59
CA TYR A 261 -10.24 7.87 -1.84
C TYR A 261 -8.88 8.54 -2.12
N GLU A 262 -7.85 7.74 -2.21
CA GLU A 262 -6.51 8.18 -2.54
C GLU A 262 -6.47 8.87 -3.91
N TYR A 263 -7.08 8.24 -4.93
CA TYR A 263 -7.08 8.74 -6.30
C TYR A 263 -7.91 10.01 -6.49
N LEU A 264 -8.92 10.25 -5.69
CA LEU A 264 -9.61 11.55 -5.67
C LEU A 264 -8.64 12.67 -5.30
N TYR A 265 -7.85 12.52 -4.24
CA TYR A 265 -6.90 13.54 -3.82
C TYR A 265 -5.71 13.66 -4.77
N LYS A 266 -5.09 12.54 -5.11
CA LYS A 266 -3.91 12.50 -5.98
C LYS A 266 -4.22 12.95 -7.42
N SER A 267 -5.41 12.65 -7.96
CA SER A 267 -5.84 13.17 -9.26
C SER A 267 -6.05 14.68 -9.27
N TRP A 268 -6.56 15.25 -8.17
CA TRP A 268 -6.61 16.72 -8.05
C TRP A 268 -5.20 17.33 -8.09
N LEU A 269 -4.24 16.77 -7.38
CA LEU A 269 -2.85 17.25 -7.41
C LEU A 269 -2.25 17.17 -8.80
N LEU A 270 -2.49 16.04 -9.50
CA LEU A 270 -1.88 15.77 -10.81
C LEU A 270 -2.51 16.59 -11.94
N PHE A 271 -3.84 16.80 -11.93
CA PHE A 271 -4.57 17.43 -13.03
C PHE A 271 -5.13 18.82 -12.70
N GLY A 272 -5.19 19.21 -11.42
CA GLY A 272 -5.77 20.47 -10.96
C GLY A 272 -7.29 20.56 -11.10
N ASP A 273 -7.98 19.46 -11.36
CA ASP A 273 -9.41 19.39 -11.55
C ASP A 273 -10.14 19.40 -10.19
N LYS A 274 -10.92 20.47 -9.95
CA LYS A 274 -11.56 20.74 -8.66
C LYS A 274 -12.67 19.74 -8.30
N ASP A 275 -13.24 19.03 -9.28
CA ASP A 275 -14.26 18.00 -9.01
C ASP A 275 -13.70 16.91 -8.10
N PHE A 276 -12.44 16.48 -8.33
CA PHE A 276 -11.77 15.49 -7.50
C PHE A 276 -11.54 15.98 -6.07
N LYS A 277 -11.10 17.25 -5.91
CA LYS A 277 -10.89 17.83 -4.57
C LYS A 277 -12.19 17.91 -3.79
N THR A 278 -13.26 18.35 -4.44
CA THR A 278 -14.59 18.42 -3.83
C THR A 278 -15.07 17.04 -3.39
N ALA A 279 -14.89 16.02 -4.23
CA ALA A 279 -15.27 14.66 -3.89
C ALA A 279 -14.43 14.10 -2.73
N PHE A 280 -13.11 14.32 -2.75
CA PHE A 280 -12.23 13.92 -1.65
C PHE A 280 -12.63 14.58 -0.32
N ASP A 281 -12.80 15.90 -0.30
CA ASP A 281 -13.14 16.64 0.92
C ASP A 281 -14.47 16.18 1.53
N THR A 282 -15.45 15.91 0.65
CA THR A 282 -16.76 15.39 1.05
C THR A 282 -16.62 14.03 1.74
N HIS A 283 -15.92 13.08 1.09
CA HIS A 283 -15.71 11.76 1.65
C HIS A 283 -14.82 11.77 2.90
N ASN A 284 -13.72 12.52 2.89
CA ASN A 284 -12.80 12.61 4.02
C ASN A 284 -13.51 13.14 5.30
N LYS A 285 -14.42 14.10 5.14
CA LYS A 285 -15.27 14.57 6.24
C LYS A 285 -16.21 13.48 6.75
N ALA A 286 -16.81 12.71 5.86
CA ALA A 286 -17.73 11.63 6.20
C ALA A 286 -16.97 10.46 6.88
N ILE A 287 -15.82 10.08 6.36
CA ILE A 287 -14.95 9.05 6.95
C ILE A 287 -14.57 9.41 8.40
N LYS A 288 -14.10 10.64 8.62
CA LYS A 288 -13.73 11.10 9.97
C LYS A 288 -14.91 11.10 10.94
N LYS A 289 -16.11 11.37 10.44
CA LYS A 289 -17.34 11.40 11.26
C LYS A 289 -17.88 10.01 11.57
N HIS A 290 -17.81 9.09 10.63
CA HIS A 290 -18.58 7.86 10.69
C HIS A 290 -17.73 6.58 10.84
N LEU A 291 -16.42 6.60 10.51
CA LEU A 291 -15.60 5.39 10.50
C LEU A 291 -14.55 5.33 11.61
N ILE A 292 -14.24 6.45 12.31
CA ILE A 292 -13.16 6.49 13.30
C ILE A 292 -13.64 6.02 14.67
N THR A 293 -12.92 5.05 15.25
CA THR A 293 -12.97 4.67 16.67
C THR A 293 -11.70 5.14 17.37
N LYS A 294 -11.84 6.04 18.34
CA LYS A 294 -10.74 6.57 19.14
C LYS A 294 -10.44 5.63 20.30
N THR A 295 -9.18 5.20 20.42
CA THR A 295 -8.72 4.33 21.50
C THR A 295 -7.46 4.89 22.15
N GLY A 296 -7.03 4.31 23.28
CA GLY A 296 -5.74 4.63 23.91
C GLY A 296 -4.51 4.15 23.09
N LYS A 297 -4.72 3.34 22.06
CA LYS A 297 -3.67 2.80 21.18
C LYS A 297 -3.56 3.57 19.84
N GLY A 298 -4.37 4.60 19.64
CA GLY A 298 -4.52 5.37 18.40
C GLY A 298 -5.96 5.34 17.88
N TRP A 299 -6.16 5.81 16.65
CA TRP A 299 -7.47 5.83 16.00
C TRP A 299 -7.55 4.72 14.96
N PHE A 300 -8.42 3.75 15.20
CA PHE A 300 -8.75 2.69 14.27
C PHE A 300 -9.99 3.05 13.45
N MET A 301 -10.17 2.39 12.33
CA MET A 301 -11.34 2.55 11.51
C MET A 301 -12.19 1.28 11.52
N HIS A 302 -13.48 1.45 11.76
CA HIS A 302 -14.46 0.38 11.76
C HIS A 302 -15.28 0.38 10.47
N GLN A 303 -16.05 -0.68 10.24
CA GLN A 303 -16.93 -0.78 9.09
C GLN A 303 -18.36 -0.40 9.50
N VAL A 304 -19.06 0.31 8.60
CA VAL A 304 -20.44 0.71 8.79
C VAL A 304 -21.32 0.33 7.58
N ASP A 305 -22.63 0.28 7.77
CA ASP A 305 -23.54 0.38 6.63
C ASP A 305 -23.58 1.82 6.11
N MET A 306 -23.34 1.99 4.81
CA MET A 306 -23.18 3.31 4.18
C MET A 306 -24.41 4.20 4.30
N ASN A 307 -25.61 3.63 4.45
CA ASN A 307 -26.88 4.37 4.47
C ASN A 307 -27.28 4.81 5.87
N THR A 308 -26.98 3.99 6.88
CA THR A 308 -27.42 4.19 8.27
C THR A 308 -26.31 4.67 9.18
N GLY A 309 -25.04 4.44 8.82
CA GLY A 309 -23.89 4.69 9.69
C GLY A 309 -23.76 3.69 10.85
N LYS A 310 -24.59 2.64 10.89
CA LYS A 310 -24.51 1.61 11.94
C LYS A 310 -23.19 0.82 11.80
N ILE A 311 -22.48 0.66 12.90
CA ILE A 311 -21.25 -0.17 12.95
C ILE A 311 -21.63 -1.64 12.71
N ILE A 312 -20.93 -2.28 11.76
CA ILE A 312 -21.17 -3.67 11.36
C ILE A 312 -19.90 -4.53 11.48
N GLY A 313 -18.74 -3.93 11.77
CA GLY A 313 -17.50 -4.64 11.98
C GLY A 313 -16.45 -3.78 12.67
N THR A 314 -15.50 -4.43 13.33
CA THR A 314 -14.39 -3.80 14.06
C THR A 314 -13.04 -4.43 13.70
N THR A 315 -12.92 -4.97 12.48
CA THR A 315 -11.64 -5.40 11.92
C THR A 315 -10.89 -4.20 11.35
N TYR A 316 -9.58 -4.27 11.40
CA TYR A 316 -8.64 -3.29 10.85
C TYR A 316 -7.42 -4.05 10.34
N GLY A 317 -6.85 -3.64 9.23
CA GLY A 317 -5.79 -4.41 8.61
C GLY A 317 -4.68 -3.59 7.98
N ALA A 318 -3.80 -4.32 7.31
CA ALA A 318 -2.64 -3.77 6.64
C ALA A 318 -3.03 -2.75 5.55
N LEU A 319 -4.08 -3.06 4.77
CA LEU A 319 -4.54 -2.15 3.70
C LEU A 319 -5.02 -0.80 4.23
N GLU A 320 -5.73 -0.76 5.36
CA GLU A 320 -6.22 0.49 5.96
C GLU A 320 -5.07 1.42 6.38
N ALA A 321 -3.87 0.88 6.55
CA ALA A 321 -2.72 1.63 7.05
C ALA A 321 -2.30 2.80 6.13
N PHE A 322 -2.58 2.77 4.82
CA PHE A 322 -2.28 3.86 3.88
C PHE A 322 -2.91 5.20 4.26
N TYR A 323 -4.08 5.15 4.93
CA TYR A 323 -4.89 6.33 5.14
C TYR A 323 -4.26 7.36 6.09
N ALA A 324 -3.35 6.94 6.97
CA ALA A 324 -2.57 7.86 7.81
C ALA A 324 -1.70 8.78 6.95
N GLY A 325 -0.99 8.21 5.98
CA GLY A 325 -0.19 8.95 5.01
C GLY A 325 -1.03 9.89 4.15
N LEU A 326 -2.18 9.41 3.65
CA LEU A 326 -3.10 10.21 2.85
C LEU A 326 -3.66 11.40 3.63
N CYS A 327 -4.07 11.22 4.90
CA CYS A 327 -4.52 12.32 5.75
C CYS A 327 -3.43 13.38 5.90
N ALA A 328 -2.21 12.99 6.22
CA ALA A 328 -1.08 13.91 6.36
C ALA A 328 -0.78 14.64 5.03
N PHE A 329 -0.78 13.92 3.92
CA PHE A 329 -0.55 14.48 2.60
C PHE A 329 -1.66 15.47 2.18
N ALA A 330 -2.89 15.25 2.65
CA ALA A 330 -4.01 16.17 2.48
C ALA A 330 -4.02 17.35 3.47
N GLY A 331 -3.00 17.47 4.36
CA GLY A 331 -2.84 18.54 5.32
C GLY A 331 -3.44 18.26 6.70
N ASP A 332 -4.08 17.11 6.91
CA ASP A 332 -4.63 16.69 8.21
C ASP A 332 -3.64 15.81 8.98
N VAL A 333 -2.53 16.44 9.38
CA VAL A 333 -1.41 15.76 10.05
C VAL A 333 -1.84 15.12 11.38
N GLU A 334 -2.77 15.74 12.12
CA GLU A 334 -3.19 15.20 13.42
C GLU A 334 -3.99 13.91 13.28
N THR A 335 -4.94 13.86 12.35
CA THR A 335 -5.66 12.60 12.04
C THR A 335 -4.68 11.54 11.55
N GLY A 336 -3.77 11.89 10.64
CA GLY A 336 -2.72 10.98 10.17
C GLY A 336 -1.86 10.44 11.31
N ARG A 337 -1.45 11.30 12.25
CA ARG A 337 -0.65 10.92 13.42
C ARG A 337 -1.38 9.88 14.29
N GLN A 338 -2.65 10.10 14.59
CA GLN A 338 -3.44 9.21 15.43
C GLN A 338 -3.68 7.85 14.79
N ILE A 339 -3.89 7.82 13.46
CA ILE A 339 -4.03 6.56 12.71
C ILE A 339 -2.67 5.84 12.63
N GLN A 340 -1.56 6.57 12.43
CA GLN A 340 -0.23 5.95 12.40
C GLN A 340 0.17 5.33 13.75
N GLU A 341 -0.28 5.86 14.88
CA GLU A 341 -0.10 5.18 16.16
C GLU A 341 -0.84 3.83 16.20
N ALA A 342 -2.06 3.76 15.65
CA ALA A 342 -2.81 2.51 15.53
C ALA A 342 -2.13 1.51 14.59
N ASN A 343 -1.62 1.97 13.43
CA ASN A 343 -0.84 1.16 12.48
C ASN A 343 0.39 0.57 13.15
N TYR A 344 1.17 1.42 13.85
CA TYR A 344 2.38 0.99 14.52
C TYR A 344 2.08 0.07 15.72
N TYR A 345 0.96 0.30 16.42
CA TYR A 345 0.48 -0.63 17.45
C TYR A 345 0.21 -2.02 16.85
N MET A 346 -0.50 -2.11 15.72
CA MET A 346 -0.77 -3.39 15.04
C MET A 346 0.54 -4.09 14.67
N TRP A 347 1.52 -3.38 14.11
CA TRP A 347 2.82 -3.94 13.77
C TRP A 347 3.54 -4.53 14.99
N THR A 348 3.71 -3.72 16.03
CA THR A 348 4.51 -4.10 17.22
C THR A 348 3.80 -5.12 18.12
N ARG A 349 2.47 -5.16 18.07
CA ARG A 349 1.67 -6.12 18.83
C ARG A 349 1.94 -7.57 18.41
N PHE A 350 2.30 -7.77 17.14
CA PHE A 350 2.47 -9.09 16.55
C PHE A 350 3.89 -9.30 15.94
N ASN A 351 4.83 -8.38 16.15
CA ASN A 351 6.20 -8.31 15.60
C ASN A 351 6.27 -8.06 14.09
N ILE A 352 5.22 -8.35 13.36
CA ILE A 352 4.92 -7.97 11.98
C ILE A 352 3.40 -7.96 11.85
N GLU A 353 2.85 -7.01 11.08
CA GLU A 353 1.40 -6.85 11.03
C GLU A 353 0.70 -8.04 10.37
N PRO A 354 -0.45 -8.51 10.92
CA PRO A 354 -1.33 -9.44 10.22
C PRO A 354 -2.12 -8.70 9.13
N GLU A 355 -2.68 -9.44 8.17
CA GLU A 355 -3.58 -8.86 7.16
C GLU A 355 -4.78 -8.17 7.82
N GLU A 356 -5.38 -8.78 8.86
CA GLU A 356 -6.45 -8.18 9.63
C GLU A 356 -6.45 -8.63 11.10
N PHE A 357 -6.88 -7.73 11.98
CA PHE A 357 -7.20 -8.04 13.37
C PHE A 357 -8.43 -7.28 13.85
N ASN A 358 -9.11 -7.82 14.85
CA ASN A 358 -10.19 -7.12 15.55
C ASN A 358 -9.58 -6.24 16.65
N PHE A 359 -9.60 -4.92 16.46
CA PHE A 359 -8.96 -3.98 17.38
C PHE A 359 -9.69 -3.78 18.71
N ILE A 360 -10.96 -4.21 18.81
CA ILE A 360 -11.71 -4.23 20.07
C ILE A 360 -11.38 -5.48 20.89
N ALA A 361 -11.41 -6.66 20.26
CA ALA A 361 -11.07 -7.92 20.91
C ALA A 361 -9.55 -8.15 21.04
N ASP A 362 -8.72 -7.36 20.35
CA ASP A 362 -7.25 -7.47 20.27
C ASP A 362 -6.79 -8.85 19.79
N THR A 363 -7.50 -9.41 18.79
CA THR A 363 -7.28 -10.76 18.24
C THR A 363 -7.11 -10.73 16.73
N ILE A 364 -6.20 -11.54 16.21
CA ILE A 364 -6.01 -11.70 14.77
C ILE A 364 -7.25 -12.36 14.14
N THR A 365 -7.74 -11.79 13.04
CA THR A 365 -8.84 -12.36 12.23
C THR A 365 -8.31 -12.94 10.92
N SER A 366 -7.19 -12.41 10.40
CA SER A 366 -6.52 -12.90 9.19
C SER A 366 -5.01 -12.84 9.40
N ALA A 367 -4.37 -13.99 9.60
CA ALA A 367 -3.01 -14.07 10.17
C ALA A 367 -1.88 -13.98 9.15
N TYR A 368 -2.15 -13.90 7.86
CA TYR A 368 -1.10 -13.83 6.83
C TYR A 368 -0.52 -12.40 6.69
N TYR A 369 0.66 -12.31 6.10
CA TYR A 369 1.31 -11.06 5.68
C TYR A 369 1.97 -11.26 4.32
N ILE A 370 1.57 -10.52 3.32
CA ILE A 370 2.03 -10.69 1.93
C ILE A 370 3.03 -9.62 1.48
N LEU A 371 3.92 -9.21 2.36
CA LEU A 371 4.94 -8.17 2.09
C LEU A 371 4.33 -6.78 1.87
N ARG A 372 3.26 -6.45 2.57
CA ARG A 372 2.47 -5.22 2.46
C ARG A 372 3.27 -3.94 2.65
N PRO A 373 3.04 -2.89 1.81
CA PRO A 373 3.72 -1.60 1.85
C PRO A 373 3.03 -0.52 2.69
N GLU A 374 1.72 -0.58 2.95
CA GLU A 374 0.86 0.55 3.28
C GLU A 374 1.24 1.23 4.61
N ASN A 375 1.75 0.45 5.57
CA ASN A 375 2.25 1.02 6.83
C ASN A 375 3.60 1.75 6.63
N LEU A 376 4.48 1.21 5.77
CA LEU A 376 5.72 1.90 5.36
C LEU A 376 5.41 3.16 4.54
N GLU A 377 4.43 3.10 3.64
CA GLU A 377 3.93 4.26 2.90
C GLU A 377 3.52 5.38 3.84
N SER A 378 2.63 5.08 4.79
CA SER A 378 2.19 6.06 5.78
C SER A 378 3.35 6.61 6.61
N CYS A 379 4.27 5.75 7.02
CA CYS A 379 5.47 6.15 7.75
C CYS A 379 6.34 7.13 6.93
N PHE A 380 6.51 6.86 5.63
CA PHE A 380 7.21 7.74 4.69
C PHE A 380 6.54 9.11 4.58
N TYR A 381 5.22 9.17 4.32
CA TYR A 381 4.50 10.44 4.24
C TYR A 381 4.56 11.21 5.56
N MET A 382 4.33 10.53 6.70
CA MET A 382 4.39 11.16 8.02
C MET A 382 5.77 11.75 8.32
N TYR A 383 6.86 11.04 7.99
CA TYR A 383 8.20 11.58 8.17
C TYR A 383 8.47 12.78 7.26
N ARG A 384 8.20 12.65 5.97
CA ARG A 384 8.52 13.69 4.96
C ARG A 384 7.74 14.99 5.17
N LEU A 385 6.51 14.90 5.70
CA LEU A 385 5.65 16.06 5.91
C LEU A 385 5.82 16.71 7.29
N THR A 386 6.34 15.97 8.30
CA THR A 386 6.44 16.47 9.68
C THR A 386 7.87 16.65 10.19
N GLY A 387 8.84 15.97 9.60
CA GLY A 387 10.22 15.89 10.07
C GLY A 387 10.40 15.15 11.40
N GLN A 388 9.34 14.51 11.95
CA GLN A 388 9.41 13.87 13.27
C GLN A 388 10.20 12.57 13.22
N LEU A 389 11.29 12.48 13.99
CA LEU A 389 12.21 11.34 13.99
C LEU A 389 11.58 10.02 14.42
N LYS A 390 10.47 10.04 15.14
CA LYS A 390 9.75 8.81 15.53
C LYS A 390 9.37 7.95 14.32
N TYR A 391 9.06 8.55 13.17
CA TYR A 391 8.72 7.81 11.97
C TYR A 391 9.92 7.13 11.32
N LEU A 392 11.13 7.66 11.51
CA LEU A 392 12.36 6.93 11.14
C LEU A 392 12.56 5.68 12.01
N TRP A 393 12.28 5.79 13.32
CA TRP A 393 12.34 4.63 14.21
C TRP A 393 11.26 3.58 13.89
N GLN A 394 10.03 4.02 13.61
CA GLN A 394 8.96 3.13 13.17
C GLN A 394 9.35 2.42 11.87
N GLY A 395 9.80 3.17 10.86
CA GLY A 395 10.27 2.62 9.60
C GLY A 395 11.41 1.62 9.75
N LYS A 396 12.39 1.93 10.64
CA LYS A 396 13.51 1.00 10.92
C LYS A 396 12.99 -0.33 11.47
N VAL A 397 12.09 -0.29 12.47
CA VAL A 397 11.51 -1.52 13.05
C VAL A 397 10.78 -2.32 11.98
N MET A 398 9.96 -1.68 11.14
CA MET A 398 9.21 -2.36 10.09
C MET A 398 10.13 -3.00 9.04
N VAL A 399 11.13 -2.27 8.56
CA VAL A 399 12.10 -2.79 7.57
C VAL A 399 12.90 -3.97 8.14
N GLU A 400 13.35 -3.87 9.38
CA GLU A 400 14.09 -4.96 10.03
C GLU A 400 13.20 -6.19 10.26
N SER A 401 11.94 -6.02 10.69
CA SER A 401 10.98 -7.12 10.81
C SER A 401 10.76 -7.86 9.47
N ILE A 402 10.62 -7.12 8.37
CA ILE A 402 10.47 -7.73 7.04
C ILE A 402 11.72 -8.54 6.67
N ILE A 403 12.92 -7.99 6.89
CA ILE A 403 14.18 -8.67 6.58
C ILE A 403 14.33 -9.92 7.46
N ASP A 404 14.06 -9.81 8.74
CA ASP A 404 14.29 -10.92 9.69
C ASP A 404 13.30 -12.07 9.50
N HIS A 405 12.03 -11.75 9.17
CA HIS A 405 10.97 -12.76 9.12
C HIS A 405 10.66 -13.28 7.71
N CYS A 406 10.80 -12.43 6.68
CA CYS A 406 10.38 -12.77 5.31
C CYS A 406 11.53 -13.22 4.41
N LYS A 407 12.79 -12.80 4.66
CA LYS A 407 13.95 -13.18 3.84
C LYS A 407 14.19 -14.68 3.86
N ASN A 408 14.59 -15.26 2.71
CA ASN A 408 15.07 -16.61 2.56
C ASN A 408 16.30 -16.66 1.64
N ASP A 409 16.75 -17.86 1.24
CA ASP A 409 17.99 -18.06 0.46
C ASP A 409 17.96 -17.36 -0.92
N VAL A 410 16.78 -17.14 -1.49
CA VAL A 410 16.64 -16.66 -2.88
C VAL A 410 15.89 -15.35 -3.00
N GLY A 411 15.27 -14.85 -1.93
CA GLY A 411 14.48 -13.61 -1.97
C GLY A 411 13.73 -13.38 -0.67
N PHE A 412 12.46 -13.02 -0.81
CA PHE A 412 11.54 -12.81 0.31
C PHE A 412 10.28 -13.65 0.10
N ALA A 413 9.75 -14.20 1.17
CA ALA A 413 8.53 -14.98 1.14
C ALA A 413 7.47 -14.33 2.03
N SER A 414 6.25 -14.23 1.53
CA SER A 414 5.08 -13.87 2.32
C SER A 414 4.93 -14.83 3.50
N LEU A 415 4.29 -14.39 4.58
CA LEU A 415 3.99 -15.23 5.73
C LEU A 415 2.54 -15.73 5.63
N LYS A 416 2.35 -17.02 5.87
CA LYS A 416 1.03 -17.63 6.04
C LYS A 416 0.44 -17.28 7.41
N ASN A 417 1.30 -17.12 8.40
CA ASN A 417 0.89 -16.78 9.75
C ASN A 417 2.00 -15.98 10.44
N VAL A 418 1.69 -14.75 10.85
CA VAL A 418 2.63 -13.84 11.52
C VAL A 418 3.02 -14.28 12.92
N GLN A 419 2.23 -15.13 13.58
CA GLN A 419 2.53 -15.64 14.92
C GLN A 419 3.51 -16.82 14.89
N THR A 420 3.41 -17.67 13.87
CA THR A 420 4.28 -18.84 13.69
C THR A 420 5.46 -18.58 12.76
N LEU A 421 5.40 -17.49 11.99
CA LEU A 421 6.35 -17.12 10.94
C LEU A 421 6.45 -18.17 9.80
N GLU A 422 5.41 -19.00 9.66
CA GLU A 422 5.30 -19.94 8.54
C GLU A 422 5.22 -19.19 7.23
N LYS A 423 6.12 -19.48 6.30
CA LYS A 423 6.22 -18.81 5.01
C LYS A 423 5.29 -19.44 3.97
N THR A 424 4.81 -18.62 3.02
CA THR A 424 4.14 -19.09 1.80
C THR A 424 5.04 -18.94 0.58
N ASN A 425 4.72 -19.67 -0.48
CA ASN A 425 5.52 -19.69 -1.70
C ASN A 425 5.15 -18.54 -2.65
N SER A 426 5.21 -17.29 -2.13
CA SER A 426 4.86 -16.08 -2.89
C SER A 426 5.79 -14.92 -2.55
N MET A 427 6.26 -14.23 -3.59
CA MET A 427 6.92 -12.93 -3.55
C MET A 427 6.28 -12.08 -4.64
N GLU A 428 5.33 -11.26 -4.23
CA GLU A 428 4.52 -10.44 -5.14
C GLU A 428 5.36 -9.32 -5.77
N SER A 429 5.02 -8.89 -6.99
CA SER A 429 5.78 -7.85 -7.72
C SER A 429 5.80 -6.51 -6.99
N PHE A 430 4.73 -6.15 -6.28
CA PHE A 430 4.66 -4.92 -5.49
C PHE A 430 5.68 -4.87 -4.33
N PHE A 431 6.27 -6.00 -3.94
CA PHE A 431 7.39 -5.96 -3.01
C PHE A 431 8.53 -5.09 -3.55
N PHE A 432 8.82 -5.19 -4.85
CA PHE A 432 9.75 -4.28 -5.51
C PHE A 432 9.11 -2.92 -5.76
N GLY A 433 7.89 -2.90 -6.32
CA GLY A 433 7.19 -1.67 -6.73
C GLY A 433 6.95 -0.69 -5.59
N GLU A 434 6.62 -1.22 -4.41
CA GLU A 434 6.14 -0.42 -3.29
C GLU A 434 6.97 -0.62 -2.02
N THR A 435 6.99 -1.84 -1.46
CA THR A 435 7.53 -2.10 -0.12
C THR A 435 9.00 -1.70 -0.02
N LEU A 436 9.85 -2.14 -0.95
CA LEU A 436 11.25 -1.75 -0.99
C LEU A 436 11.45 -0.27 -1.33
N LYS A 437 10.56 0.29 -2.16
CA LYS A 437 10.60 1.71 -2.51
C LYS A 437 10.33 2.60 -1.30
N TYR A 438 9.20 2.37 -0.60
CA TYR A 438 8.88 3.14 0.60
C TYR A 438 9.89 2.90 1.72
N ALA A 439 10.34 1.64 1.92
CA ALA A 439 11.40 1.31 2.86
C ALA A 439 12.69 2.12 2.62
N TYR A 440 13.07 2.33 1.36
CA TYR A 440 14.21 3.16 0.99
C TYR A 440 13.93 4.66 1.17
N LEU A 441 12.79 5.14 0.68
CA LEU A 441 12.44 6.56 0.66
C LEU A 441 12.25 7.16 2.07
N ILE A 442 11.92 6.36 3.08
CA ILE A 442 11.87 6.81 4.48
C ILE A 442 13.22 7.39 4.91
N PHE A 443 14.33 6.75 4.52
CA PHE A 443 15.68 7.10 4.96
C PHE A 443 16.49 7.88 3.92
N ALA A 444 16.08 7.84 2.66
CA ALA A 444 16.77 8.48 1.55
C ALA A 444 16.75 10.01 1.66
N PRO A 445 17.74 10.72 1.08
CA PRO A 445 17.73 12.16 0.97
C PRO A 445 16.43 12.68 0.32
N GLU A 446 15.95 13.84 0.78
CA GLU A 446 14.70 14.42 0.23
C GLU A 446 14.75 14.66 -1.28
N ALA A 447 15.94 14.95 -1.82
CA ALA A 447 16.16 15.16 -3.24
C ALA A 447 15.90 13.90 -4.09
N THR A 448 15.86 12.70 -3.48
CA THR A 448 15.54 11.44 -4.20
C THR A 448 14.14 11.47 -4.79
N LEU A 449 13.17 12.04 -4.05
CA LEU A 449 11.79 12.21 -4.49
C LEU A 449 11.23 13.53 -3.97
N ASP A 450 10.93 14.45 -4.89
CA ASP A 450 10.39 15.78 -4.57
C ASP A 450 8.87 15.82 -4.79
N PHE A 451 8.10 15.86 -3.71
CA PHE A 451 6.63 15.96 -3.74
C PHE A 451 6.06 17.19 -4.45
N LYS A 452 6.89 18.20 -4.71
CA LYS A 452 6.47 19.36 -5.52
C LYS A 452 6.46 19.06 -7.02
N LYS A 453 7.09 17.95 -7.41
CA LYS A 453 7.29 17.56 -8.81
C LYS A 453 6.61 16.25 -9.19
N VAL A 454 6.29 15.41 -8.22
CA VAL A 454 5.72 14.09 -8.47
C VAL A 454 4.57 13.76 -7.52
N VAL A 455 3.66 12.92 -7.98
CA VAL A 455 2.65 12.22 -7.18
C VAL A 455 2.87 10.73 -7.37
N LEU A 456 2.93 9.98 -6.28
CA LEU A 456 3.00 8.51 -6.33
C LEU A 456 1.61 7.95 -6.61
N THR A 457 1.50 6.99 -7.53
CA THR A 457 0.27 6.20 -7.76
C THR A 457 0.01 5.26 -6.59
N THR A 458 -1.07 4.48 -6.64
CA THR A 458 -1.35 3.48 -5.60
C THR A 458 -0.28 2.37 -5.56
N GLU A 459 0.36 2.05 -6.69
CA GLU A 459 1.50 1.11 -6.78
C GLU A 459 2.86 1.84 -6.65
N ALA A 460 2.84 3.04 -6.04
CA ALA A 460 4.00 3.88 -5.77
C ALA A 460 4.81 4.32 -7.01
N HIS A 461 4.27 4.27 -8.22
CA HIS A 461 4.93 4.80 -9.41
C HIS A 461 4.90 6.34 -9.43
N PRO A 462 6.04 7.04 -9.56
CA PRO A 462 6.10 8.50 -9.52
C PRO A 462 5.67 9.12 -10.85
N PHE A 463 4.51 9.78 -10.89
CA PHE A 463 4.06 10.59 -12.01
C PHE A 463 4.46 12.05 -11.86
N LYS A 464 5.08 12.63 -12.88
CA LYS A 464 5.46 14.05 -12.88
C LYS A 464 4.23 14.95 -12.90
N ILE A 465 4.22 15.95 -12.02
CA ILE A 465 3.25 17.04 -12.03
C ILE A 465 3.69 18.03 -13.10
N GLU A 466 2.86 18.26 -14.11
CA GLU A 466 3.13 19.29 -15.12
C GLU A 466 2.90 20.67 -14.49
N LYS A 467 3.88 21.55 -14.60
CA LYS A 467 3.69 22.95 -14.21
C LYS A 467 2.61 23.55 -15.10
N LYS A 468 1.60 24.15 -14.46
CA LYS A 468 0.57 24.94 -15.15
C LYS A 468 1.18 26.18 -15.80
#